data_c807e0e03822982f83e3f6ced208fd98
#
_entry.id   c807e0e03822982f83e3f6ced208fd98
#
_cell.length_a   1.000
_cell.length_b   1.000
_cell.length_c   1.000
_cell.angle_alpha   90.00
_cell.angle_beta   90.00
_cell.angle_gamma   90.00
#
_symmetry.space_group_name_H-M   'P 1'
#
loop_
_entity.id
_entity.type
_entity.pdbx_description
1 polymer ?
#
loop_
_entity_poly.entity_id
_entity_poly.type
_entity_poly.pdbx_seq_one_letter_code
_entity_poly.pdbx_strand_id
1 'polypeptide(L)'
;METTGLRLFNTAEAVRLCDDKMLTFAALCGKGINMPETISSPLMYCENDDPAFLDGVERRLGYPVVVKKVYGSMGRGVFLAKNRAELDALFVRLRMEPHLYQKFTGRGGEDYRVIVIGGRAVAAMKRVNENDFRPNIELGGEGTAVGFTEDLRSVAERAAASLGLDYAGVDILEE
;
A
#
# COMPACT_ATOMS: atom_id res chain seq x y z
N MET A 1 15.06 -5.98 21.71
CA MET A 1 14.85 -7.44 21.87
C MET A 1 15.79 -8.24 20.96
N GLU A 2 15.90 -8.00 19.65
CA GLU A 2 16.88 -8.71 18.80
C GLU A 2 18.34 -8.57 19.30
N THR A 3 18.72 -7.39 19.78
CA THR A 3 20.03 -7.14 20.38
C THR A 3 20.33 -8.01 21.61
N THR A 4 19.33 -8.64 22.20
CA THR A 4 19.45 -9.59 23.32
C THR A 4 19.48 -11.05 22.87
N GLY A 5 19.56 -11.32 21.55
CA GLY A 5 19.58 -12.67 20.97
C GLY A 5 18.21 -13.36 20.88
N LEU A 6 17.12 -12.66 21.17
CA LEU A 6 15.77 -13.20 21.00
C LEU A 6 15.37 -13.14 19.53
N ARG A 7 14.91 -14.26 18.97
CA ARG A 7 14.31 -14.29 17.63
C ARG A 7 12.92 -13.65 17.68
N LEU A 8 12.69 -12.70 16.77
CA LEU A 8 11.40 -12.06 16.60
C LEU A 8 10.73 -12.54 15.30
N PHE A 9 9.43 -12.65 15.32
CA PHE A 9 8.54 -12.92 14.19
C PHE A 9 7.53 -11.77 14.07
N ASN A 10 7.77 -10.73 13.26
CA ASN A 10 8.85 -10.54 12.28
C ASN A 10 10.08 -9.88 12.92
N THR A 11 11.21 -9.84 12.19
CA THR A 11 12.41 -9.11 12.59
C THR A 11 12.15 -7.60 12.63
N ALA A 12 12.94 -6.86 13.42
CA ALA A 12 12.81 -5.40 13.49
C ALA A 12 13.03 -4.74 12.12
N GLU A 13 13.93 -5.25 11.30
CA GLU A 13 14.17 -4.74 9.95
C GLU A 13 12.98 -4.97 9.02
N ALA A 14 12.39 -6.16 9.05
CA ALA A 14 11.19 -6.46 8.26
C ALA A 14 10.00 -5.56 8.67
N VAL A 15 9.81 -5.34 9.97
CA VAL A 15 8.80 -4.40 10.49
C VAL A 15 9.08 -2.98 9.99
N ARG A 16 10.33 -2.50 10.09
CA ARG A 16 10.73 -1.16 9.60
C ARG A 16 10.43 -0.97 8.12
N LEU A 17 10.73 -1.98 7.29
CA LEU A 17 10.44 -1.94 5.85
C LEU A 17 8.94 -1.89 5.56
N CYS A 18 8.11 -2.53 6.37
CA CYS A 18 6.66 -2.62 6.13
C CYS A 18 5.85 -1.49 6.78
N ASP A 19 6.38 -0.84 7.81
CA ASP A 19 5.73 0.32 8.45
C ASP A 19 5.80 1.57 7.58
N ASP A 20 6.80 1.65 6.71
CA ASP A 20 7.00 2.72 5.73
C ASP A 20 6.61 2.24 4.32
N LYS A 21 5.52 2.78 3.76
CA LYS A 21 4.99 2.39 2.44
C LYS A 21 5.97 2.67 1.29
N MET A 22 6.82 3.71 1.41
CA MET A 22 7.83 3.97 0.38
C MET A 22 8.99 2.98 0.44
N LEU A 23 9.42 2.60 1.65
CA LEU A 23 10.42 1.56 1.81
C LEU A 23 9.90 0.21 1.34
N THR A 24 8.64 -0.14 1.66
CA THR A 24 7.97 -1.34 1.13
C THR A 24 7.99 -1.32 -0.41
N PHE A 25 7.56 -0.21 -1.02
CA PHE A 25 7.55 -0.08 -2.47
C PHE A 25 8.95 -0.24 -3.06
N ALA A 26 9.94 0.47 -2.52
CA ALA A 26 11.33 0.40 -3.00
C ALA A 26 11.92 -1.00 -2.87
N ALA A 27 11.66 -1.70 -1.75
CA ALA A 27 12.17 -3.05 -1.52
C ALA A 27 11.55 -4.10 -2.46
N LEU A 28 10.31 -3.88 -2.90
CA LEU A 28 9.61 -4.76 -3.85
C LEU A 28 9.90 -4.44 -5.31
N CYS A 29 10.42 -3.24 -5.63
CA CYS A 29 10.81 -2.87 -6.98
C CYS A 29 11.83 -3.85 -7.58
N GLY A 30 11.59 -4.27 -8.82
CA GLY A 30 12.48 -5.19 -9.53
C GLY A 30 12.43 -6.65 -9.05
N LYS A 31 11.52 -6.99 -8.14
CA LYS A 31 11.34 -8.37 -7.63
C LYS A 31 10.33 -9.18 -8.44
N GLY A 32 9.90 -8.70 -9.62
CA GLY A 32 8.91 -9.36 -10.45
C GLY A 32 7.50 -9.36 -9.85
N ILE A 33 7.23 -8.41 -8.93
CA ILE A 33 5.92 -8.19 -8.34
C ILE A 33 5.31 -6.97 -9.02
N ASN A 34 4.13 -7.15 -9.59
CA ASN A 34 3.39 -6.05 -10.21
C ASN A 34 2.82 -5.15 -9.10
N MET A 35 3.13 -3.87 -9.15
CA MET A 35 2.67 -2.89 -8.18
C MET A 35 2.10 -1.67 -8.89
N PRO A 36 1.07 -1.02 -8.34
CA PRO A 36 0.57 0.22 -8.91
C PRO A 36 1.68 1.27 -9.02
N GLU A 37 1.70 2.03 -10.13
CA GLU A 37 2.66 3.12 -10.32
C GLU A 37 2.58 4.09 -9.15
N THR A 38 3.74 4.40 -8.57
CA THR A 38 3.84 5.16 -7.32
C THR A 38 4.85 6.28 -7.46
N ILE A 39 4.49 7.47 -6.97
CA ILE A 39 5.33 8.67 -6.93
C ILE A 39 5.43 9.12 -5.48
N SER A 40 6.65 9.31 -4.97
CA SER A 40 6.87 9.89 -3.63
C SER A 40 6.60 11.39 -3.68
N SER A 41 5.92 11.92 -2.66
CA SER A 41 5.84 13.36 -2.47
C SER A 41 7.22 13.91 -2.08
N PRO A 42 7.63 15.08 -2.61
CA PRO A 42 8.77 15.79 -2.06
C PRO A 42 8.47 16.17 -0.59
N LEU A 43 9.49 16.15 0.24
CA LEU A 43 9.40 16.72 1.58
C LEU A 43 9.47 18.24 1.45
N MET A 44 8.39 18.91 1.80
CA MET A 44 8.28 20.36 1.73
C MET A 44 8.68 20.97 3.07
N TYR A 45 9.92 21.47 3.15
CA TYR A 45 10.42 22.17 4.34
C TYR A 45 10.04 23.67 4.36
N CYS A 46 9.46 24.18 3.29
CA CYS A 46 9.01 25.55 3.14
C CYS A 46 7.72 25.61 2.29
N GLU A 47 7.05 26.79 2.32
CA GLU A 47 5.74 26.99 1.66
C GLU A 47 5.81 27.13 0.13
N ASN A 48 6.89 26.71 -0.52
CA ASN A 48 6.96 26.71 -1.97
C ASN A 48 6.17 25.52 -2.52
N ASP A 49 4.91 25.78 -2.82
CA ASP A 49 4.10 24.89 -3.62
C ASP A 49 4.61 24.93 -5.07
N ASP A 50 5.25 23.87 -5.53
CA ASP A 50 5.59 23.74 -6.95
C ASP A 50 4.43 23.03 -7.68
N PRO A 51 3.56 23.78 -8.38
CA PRO A 51 2.46 23.20 -9.13
C PRO A 51 2.93 22.24 -10.24
N ALA A 52 4.16 22.38 -10.73
CA ALA A 52 4.73 21.51 -11.74
C ALA A 52 4.90 20.07 -11.25
N PHE A 53 5.08 19.87 -9.94
CA PHE A 53 5.11 18.53 -9.36
C PHE A 53 3.77 17.81 -9.54
N LEU A 54 2.66 18.47 -9.23
CA LEU A 54 1.31 17.89 -9.37
C LEU A 54 0.92 17.69 -10.83
N ASP A 55 1.38 18.52 -11.74
CA ASP A 55 1.22 18.31 -13.19
C ASP A 55 1.91 17.02 -13.64
N GLY A 56 3.05 16.72 -13.04
CA GLY A 56 3.76 15.45 -13.24
C GLY A 56 2.99 14.25 -12.71
N VAL A 57 2.40 14.37 -11.52
CA VAL A 57 1.54 13.34 -10.90
C VAL A 57 0.32 13.06 -11.78
N GLU A 58 -0.41 14.11 -12.17
CA GLU A 58 -1.60 14.02 -13.02
C GLU A 58 -1.31 13.36 -14.36
N ARG A 59 -0.24 13.80 -15.04
CA ARG A 59 0.15 13.26 -16.35
C ARG A 59 0.52 11.77 -16.29
N ARG A 60 1.15 11.32 -15.19
CA ARG A 60 1.63 9.94 -15.06
C ARG A 60 0.59 8.98 -14.53
N LEU A 61 -0.20 9.40 -13.54
CA LEU A 61 -1.11 8.51 -12.85
C LEU A 61 -2.54 8.60 -13.39
N GLY A 62 -2.95 9.76 -13.93
CA GLY A 62 -4.35 10.04 -14.30
C GLY A 62 -5.25 10.11 -13.07
N TYR A 63 -6.55 10.32 -13.27
CA TYR A 63 -7.53 10.29 -12.20
C TYR A 63 -8.39 9.03 -12.25
N PRO A 64 -8.86 8.55 -11.07
CA PRO A 64 -8.56 9.05 -9.73
C PRO A 64 -7.15 8.69 -9.26
N VAL A 65 -6.56 9.53 -8.39
CA VAL A 65 -5.26 9.29 -7.75
C VAL A 65 -5.47 8.90 -6.29
N VAL A 66 -4.81 7.84 -5.86
CA VAL A 66 -4.77 7.46 -4.44
C VAL A 66 -3.61 8.18 -3.76
N VAL A 67 -3.90 8.94 -2.72
CA VAL A 67 -2.88 9.62 -1.90
C VAL A 67 -2.79 8.91 -0.56
N LYS A 68 -1.58 8.47 -0.18
CA LYS A 68 -1.37 7.69 1.05
C LYS A 68 -0.30 8.34 1.91
N LYS A 69 -0.59 8.55 3.19
CA LYS A 69 0.46 8.82 4.18
C LYS A 69 1.43 7.64 4.20
N VAL A 70 2.72 7.92 4.29
CA VAL A 70 3.76 6.89 4.33
C VAL A 70 3.55 5.97 5.53
N TYR A 71 3.29 6.54 6.69
CA TYR A 71 3.01 5.79 7.92
C TYR A 71 1.51 5.66 8.18
N GLY A 72 1.11 4.56 8.81
CA GLY A 72 -0.26 4.27 9.20
C GLY A 72 -0.83 3.01 8.57
N SER A 73 -1.85 2.46 9.21
CA SER A 73 -2.50 1.18 8.89
C SER A 73 -4.03 1.30 8.84
N MET A 74 -4.73 0.22 8.56
CA MET A 74 -6.20 0.10 8.59
C MET A 74 -6.92 1.12 7.68
N GLY A 75 -6.33 1.48 6.53
CA GLY A 75 -6.91 2.48 5.62
C GLY A 75 -6.88 3.93 6.11
N ARG A 76 -6.38 4.18 7.32
CA ARG A 76 -6.22 5.53 7.86
C ARG A 76 -5.10 6.25 7.11
N GLY A 77 -5.36 7.50 6.69
CA GLY A 77 -4.38 8.26 5.90
C GLY A 77 -4.31 7.83 4.43
N VAL A 78 -5.35 7.18 3.91
CA VAL A 78 -5.52 6.86 2.50
C VAL A 78 -6.70 7.66 1.95
N PHE A 79 -6.46 8.45 0.91
CA PHE A 79 -7.41 9.38 0.32
C PHE A 79 -7.51 9.14 -1.18
N LEU A 80 -8.63 9.53 -1.79
CA LEU A 80 -8.86 9.47 -3.23
C LEU A 80 -9.07 10.88 -3.76
N ALA A 81 -8.25 11.30 -4.72
CA ALA A 81 -8.44 12.53 -5.49
C ALA A 81 -9.06 12.19 -6.84
N LYS A 82 -10.26 12.67 -7.11
CA LYS A 82 -11.00 12.40 -8.35
C LYS A 82 -10.70 13.41 -9.46
N ASN A 83 -10.09 14.53 -9.10
CA ASN A 83 -9.78 15.63 -9.99
C ASN A 83 -8.64 16.49 -9.42
N ARG A 84 -8.19 17.48 -10.20
CA ARG A 84 -7.09 18.36 -9.82
C ARG A 84 -7.38 19.15 -8.54
N ALA A 85 -8.56 19.68 -8.37
CA ALA A 85 -8.89 20.48 -7.19
C ALA A 85 -8.81 19.67 -5.88
N GLU A 86 -9.26 18.41 -5.91
CA GLU A 86 -9.12 17.50 -4.79
C GLU A 86 -7.66 17.12 -4.52
N LEU A 87 -6.86 16.95 -5.59
CA LEU A 87 -5.43 16.66 -5.50
C LEU A 87 -4.67 17.84 -4.89
N ASP A 88 -4.94 19.07 -5.33
CA ASP A 88 -4.34 20.30 -4.79
C ASP A 88 -4.68 20.45 -3.29
N ALA A 89 -5.94 20.21 -2.91
CA ALA A 89 -6.37 20.28 -1.52
C ALA A 89 -5.65 19.25 -0.63
N LEU A 90 -5.45 18.03 -1.12
CA LEU A 90 -4.70 16.99 -0.41
C LEU A 90 -3.22 17.31 -0.31
N PHE A 91 -2.62 17.86 -1.36
CA PHE A 91 -1.23 18.30 -1.37
C PHE A 91 -0.98 19.35 -0.29
N VAL A 92 -1.79 20.41 -0.26
CA VAL A 92 -1.68 21.46 0.78
C VAL A 92 -1.88 20.87 2.18
N ARG A 93 -2.87 20.01 2.35
CA ARG A 93 -3.16 19.37 3.65
C ARG A 93 -2.03 18.49 4.16
N LEU A 94 -1.34 17.77 3.27
CA LEU A 94 -0.34 16.75 3.62
C LEU A 94 1.10 17.23 3.42
N ARG A 95 1.33 18.46 2.96
CA ARG A 95 2.66 18.96 2.56
C ARG A 95 3.78 18.75 3.58
N MET A 96 3.46 18.76 4.88
CA MET A 96 4.41 18.55 5.97
C MET A 96 4.47 17.10 6.45
N GLU A 97 3.68 16.22 5.85
CA GLU A 97 3.63 14.80 6.21
C GLU A 97 4.18 13.96 5.05
N PRO A 98 5.09 13.01 5.30
CA PRO A 98 5.55 12.08 4.26
C PRO A 98 4.35 11.33 3.67
N HIS A 99 4.16 11.45 2.35
CA HIS A 99 3.07 10.79 1.63
C HIS A 99 3.49 10.39 0.21
N LEU A 100 2.66 9.62 -0.43
CA LEU A 100 2.87 9.15 -1.79
C LEU A 100 1.59 9.24 -2.60
N TYR A 101 1.75 9.31 -3.91
CA TYR A 101 0.69 9.25 -4.90
C TYR A 101 0.78 7.93 -5.63
N GLN A 102 -0.34 7.28 -5.82
CA GLN A 102 -0.39 5.96 -6.45
C GLN A 102 -1.53 5.91 -7.46
N LYS A 103 -1.25 5.27 -8.60
CA LYS A 103 -2.27 5.00 -9.61
C LYS A 103 -3.39 4.19 -8.98
N PHE A 104 -4.63 4.62 -9.19
CA PHE A 104 -5.79 3.83 -8.83
C PHE A 104 -5.87 2.61 -9.74
N THR A 105 -5.88 1.42 -9.16
CA THR A 105 -5.93 0.14 -9.85
C THR A 105 -7.02 -0.74 -9.25
N GLY A 106 -7.48 -1.71 -10.04
CA GLY A 106 -8.55 -2.60 -9.63
C GLY A 106 -9.92 -1.94 -9.70
N ARG A 107 -10.91 -2.62 -9.12
CA ARG A 107 -12.33 -2.20 -9.18
C ARG A 107 -12.74 -1.20 -8.11
N GLY A 108 -11.82 -0.85 -7.19
CA GLY A 108 -12.13 -0.04 -6.01
C GLY A 108 -13.03 -0.79 -5.02
N GLY A 109 -12.73 -0.66 -3.74
CA GLY A 109 -13.47 -1.36 -2.69
C GLY A 109 -13.27 -2.87 -2.64
N GLU A 110 -12.44 -3.45 -3.52
CA GLU A 110 -12.17 -4.90 -3.53
C GLU A 110 -10.66 -5.19 -3.49
N ASP A 111 -10.27 -6.20 -2.73
CA ASP A 111 -8.94 -6.81 -2.77
C ASP A 111 -8.97 -8.24 -2.24
N TYR A 112 -7.82 -8.91 -2.38
CA TYR A 112 -7.54 -10.20 -1.74
C TYR A 112 -6.49 -10.01 -0.67
N ARG A 113 -6.79 -10.42 0.55
CA ARG A 113 -5.79 -10.53 1.62
C ARG A 113 -5.33 -11.96 1.73
N VAL A 114 -4.05 -12.20 1.46
CA VAL A 114 -3.41 -13.52 1.59
C VAL A 114 -2.53 -13.51 2.83
N ILE A 115 -2.75 -14.47 3.71
CA ILE A 115 -1.92 -14.68 4.90
C ILE A 115 -0.77 -15.62 4.55
N VAL A 116 0.44 -15.14 4.80
CA VAL A 116 1.68 -15.90 4.61
C VAL A 116 2.31 -16.16 5.96
N ILE A 117 2.65 -17.41 6.26
CA ILE A 117 3.34 -17.83 7.49
C ILE A 117 4.49 -18.75 7.10
N GLY A 118 5.71 -18.45 7.57
CA GLY A 118 6.89 -19.27 7.30
C GLY A 118 7.16 -19.44 5.79
N GLY A 119 6.90 -18.39 5.00
CA GLY A 119 7.10 -18.38 3.56
C GLY A 119 6.01 -19.07 2.75
N ARG A 120 4.90 -19.51 3.35
CA ARG A 120 3.80 -20.20 2.68
C ARG A 120 2.47 -19.47 2.86
N ALA A 121 1.72 -19.33 1.79
CA ALA A 121 0.34 -18.85 1.84
C ALA A 121 -0.54 -19.92 2.51
N VAL A 122 -1.20 -19.55 3.61
CA VAL A 122 -1.99 -20.48 4.44
C VAL A 122 -3.49 -20.18 4.43
N ALA A 123 -3.87 -18.94 4.14
CA ALA A 123 -5.27 -18.53 4.05
C ALA A 123 -5.41 -17.34 3.10
N ALA A 124 -6.58 -17.21 2.48
CA ALA A 124 -6.95 -16.03 1.70
C ALA A 124 -8.40 -15.63 1.99
N MET A 125 -8.65 -14.32 1.92
CA MET A 125 -9.99 -13.77 1.93
C MET A 125 -10.13 -12.72 0.82
N LYS A 126 -11.28 -12.68 0.18
CA LYS A 126 -11.71 -11.54 -0.62
C LYS A 126 -12.37 -10.54 0.32
N ARG A 127 -11.94 -9.27 0.25
CA ARG A 127 -12.57 -8.18 1.00
C ARG A 127 -13.32 -7.29 0.02
N VAL A 128 -14.52 -6.87 0.40
CA VAL A 128 -15.38 -6.01 -0.41
C VAL A 128 -15.97 -4.94 0.47
N ASN A 129 -15.93 -3.69 0.01
CA ASN A 129 -16.62 -2.57 0.63
C ASN A 129 -17.41 -1.81 -0.46
N GLU A 130 -18.72 -1.89 -0.42
CA GLU A 130 -19.59 -1.25 -1.41
C GLU A 130 -19.70 0.27 -1.23
N ASN A 131 -19.32 0.78 -0.06
CA ASN A 131 -19.49 2.18 0.32
C ASN A 131 -18.18 2.99 0.33
N ASP A 132 -17.03 2.32 0.24
CA ASP A 132 -15.72 2.97 0.25
C ASP A 132 -14.79 2.28 -0.77
N PHE A 133 -13.92 3.08 -1.41
CA PHE A 133 -12.91 2.53 -2.32
C PHE A 133 -11.83 1.68 -1.61
N ARG A 134 -11.78 1.74 -0.28
CA ARG A 134 -10.88 0.96 0.57
C ARG A 134 -11.62 -0.28 1.09
N PRO A 135 -11.13 -1.48 0.84
CA PRO A 135 -11.82 -2.72 1.23
C PRO A 135 -11.64 -3.09 2.70
N ASN A 136 -11.01 -2.22 3.50
CA ASN A 136 -10.70 -2.50 4.90
C ASN A 136 -11.94 -2.81 5.74
N ILE A 137 -11.88 -3.90 6.51
CA ILE A 137 -12.98 -4.35 7.39
C ILE A 137 -13.32 -3.28 8.44
N GLU A 138 -12.32 -2.61 8.98
CA GLU A 138 -12.48 -1.52 9.95
C GLU A 138 -13.22 -0.30 9.39
N LEU A 139 -13.35 -0.21 8.07
CA LEU A 139 -14.09 0.84 7.37
C LEU A 139 -15.46 0.34 6.86
N GLY A 140 -15.93 -0.80 7.33
CA GLY A 140 -17.21 -1.39 6.95
C GLY A 140 -17.12 -2.39 5.78
N GLY A 141 -15.93 -2.81 5.39
CA GLY A 141 -15.75 -3.88 4.42
C GLY A 141 -16.12 -5.26 4.99
N GLU A 142 -16.53 -6.15 4.12
CA GLU A 142 -16.81 -7.55 4.44
C GLU A 142 -15.73 -8.47 3.89
N GLY A 143 -15.37 -9.50 4.67
CA GLY A 143 -14.37 -10.49 4.30
C GLY A 143 -14.98 -11.87 4.11
N THR A 144 -14.77 -12.48 2.93
CA THR A 144 -15.20 -13.85 2.64
C THR A 144 -13.98 -14.73 2.40
N ALA A 145 -13.89 -15.85 3.09
CA ALA A 145 -12.82 -16.82 2.88
C ALA A 145 -12.89 -17.38 1.45
N VAL A 146 -11.74 -17.42 0.77
CA VAL A 146 -11.62 -17.95 -0.60
C VAL A 146 -10.44 -18.90 -0.72
N GLY A 147 -10.49 -19.80 -1.70
CA GLY A 147 -9.29 -20.53 -2.13
C GLY A 147 -8.35 -19.61 -2.88
N PHE A 148 -7.04 -19.87 -2.81
CA PHE A 148 -6.09 -19.12 -3.62
C PHE A 148 -5.83 -19.79 -4.96
N THR A 149 -5.73 -18.95 -5.98
CA THR A 149 -5.13 -19.34 -7.26
C THR A 149 -3.61 -19.43 -7.09
N GLU A 150 -2.93 -20.05 -8.02
CA GLU A 150 -1.46 -20.11 -8.02
C GLU A 150 -0.85 -18.71 -8.12
N ASP A 151 -1.49 -17.78 -8.84
CA ASP A 151 -1.04 -16.40 -8.97
C ASP A 151 -1.10 -15.67 -7.63
N LEU A 152 -2.23 -15.74 -6.92
CA LEU A 152 -2.36 -15.14 -5.58
C LEU A 152 -1.32 -15.68 -4.60
N ARG A 153 -1.11 -17.01 -4.61
CA ARG A 153 -0.10 -17.68 -3.80
C ARG A 153 1.29 -17.16 -4.13
N SER A 154 1.68 -17.26 -5.39
CA SER A 154 3.02 -16.91 -5.87
C SER A 154 3.37 -15.45 -5.60
N VAL A 155 2.44 -14.52 -5.84
CA VAL A 155 2.65 -13.09 -5.57
C VAL A 155 2.83 -12.84 -4.08
N ALA A 156 1.97 -13.41 -3.23
CA ALA A 156 2.02 -13.22 -1.77
C ALA A 156 3.31 -13.79 -1.16
N GLU A 157 3.68 -15.02 -1.54
CA GLU A 157 4.89 -15.67 -1.02
C GLU A 157 6.16 -14.92 -1.45
N ARG A 158 6.25 -14.46 -2.71
CA ARG A 158 7.37 -13.64 -3.19
C ARG A 158 7.46 -12.29 -2.49
N ALA A 159 6.32 -11.63 -2.24
CA ALA A 159 6.30 -10.36 -1.53
C ALA A 159 6.81 -10.53 -0.09
N ALA A 160 6.29 -11.53 0.65
CA ALA A 160 6.72 -11.82 2.01
C ALA A 160 8.21 -12.18 2.07
N ALA A 161 8.69 -13.03 1.16
CA ALA A 161 10.10 -13.42 1.08
C ALA A 161 11.01 -12.22 0.76
N SER A 162 10.59 -11.33 -0.15
CA SER A 162 11.38 -10.14 -0.54
C SER A 162 11.56 -9.14 0.60
N LEU A 163 10.64 -9.14 1.57
CA LEU A 163 10.66 -8.26 2.74
C LEU A 163 11.18 -8.96 4.00
N GLY A 164 11.54 -10.24 3.91
CA GLY A 164 12.03 -11.02 5.04
C GLY A 164 10.98 -11.27 6.13
N LEU A 165 9.71 -11.41 5.72
CA LEU A 165 8.59 -11.58 6.65
C LEU A 165 8.35 -13.05 6.98
N ASP A 166 8.37 -13.39 8.26
CA ASP A 166 7.92 -14.69 8.77
C ASP A 166 6.38 -14.79 8.81
N TYR A 167 5.72 -13.66 9.05
CA TYR A 167 4.26 -13.53 9.03
C TYR A 167 3.86 -12.26 8.27
N ALA A 168 2.93 -12.39 7.33
CA ALA A 168 2.43 -11.28 6.54
C ALA A 168 0.96 -11.43 6.16
N GLY A 169 0.25 -10.30 6.08
CA GLY A 169 -0.98 -10.16 5.32
C GLY A 169 -0.69 -9.36 4.06
N VAL A 170 -0.72 -10.00 2.91
CA VAL A 170 -0.44 -9.36 1.61
C VAL A 170 -1.76 -9.00 0.95
N ASP A 171 -1.92 -7.71 0.65
CA ASP A 171 -3.10 -7.19 -0.04
C ASP A 171 -2.84 -7.13 -1.55
N ILE A 172 -3.66 -7.80 -2.32
CA ILE A 172 -3.51 -7.96 -3.77
C ILE A 172 -4.76 -7.41 -4.46
N LEU A 173 -4.55 -6.48 -5.40
CA LEU A 173 -5.60 -5.94 -6.26
C LEU A 173 -5.67 -6.77 -7.54
N GLU A 174 -6.87 -7.04 -8.03
CA GLU A 174 -7.13 -7.68 -9.32
C GLU A 174 -7.39 -6.58 -10.37
N GLU A 175 -6.66 -6.62 -11.49
CA GLU A 175 -6.82 -5.72 -12.64
C GLU A 175 -7.88 -6.22 -13.63
#